data_f0bf7ac684bd0d303efd42838f397431
#
_entry.id   f0bf7ac684bd0d303efd42838f397431
#
_cell.length_a   1.000
_cell.length_b   1.000
_cell.length_c   1.000
_cell.angle_alpha   90.00
_cell.angle_beta   90.00
_cell.angle_gamma   90.00
#
_symmetry.space_group_name_H-M   'P 1'
#
loop_
_entity.id
_entity.type
_entity.pdbx_description
1 polymer ?
#
loop_
_entity_poly.entity_id
_entity_poly.type
_entity_poly.pdbx_seq_one_letter_code
_entity_poly.pdbx_strand_id
1 'polypeptide(L)'
;MTPELNWLSDPTVFAVNRLDAHSDHVCYRTVQEAAQRHSSLRQPLDGMWRFVWSSCPAQRPADFWREGADLSGFGTIRVPGHMETQGYGQLQYTNTLYPWDGRSALRPPQVDLNDDPVGSYAREFDLDAGLRGQRVCISFQGVEQAMYLWCNGKFVGYAEDSF
;
A
#
# COMPACT_ATOMS: atom_id res chain seq x y z
N MET A 1 -0.22 -18.75 -0.67
CA MET A 1 -1.22 -18.24 0.29
C MET A 1 -2.14 -17.31 -0.47
N THR A 2 -3.44 -17.41 -0.26
CA THR A 2 -4.45 -16.53 -0.88
C THR A 2 -4.82 -15.47 0.13
N PRO A 3 -4.78 -14.18 -0.21
CA PRO A 3 -5.17 -13.11 0.71
C PRO A 3 -6.69 -13.14 0.95
N GLU A 4 -7.09 -12.85 2.18
CA GLU A 4 -8.48 -12.88 2.61
C GLU A 4 -8.87 -11.56 3.29
N LEU A 5 -10.11 -11.10 3.07
CA LEU A 5 -10.59 -9.85 3.69
C LEU A 5 -10.83 -9.99 5.20
N ASN A 6 -11.01 -11.19 5.71
CA ASN A 6 -11.17 -11.42 7.15
C ASN A 6 -9.91 -11.07 7.95
N TRP A 7 -8.75 -10.96 7.31
CA TRP A 7 -7.53 -10.48 7.98
C TRP A 7 -7.72 -9.10 8.59
N LEU A 8 -8.52 -8.23 7.96
CA LEU A 8 -8.85 -6.89 8.49
C LEU A 8 -9.54 -6.91 9.87
N SER A 9 -10.11 -8.04 10.26
CA SER A 9 -10.80 -8.21 11.55
C SER A 9 -10.11 -9.24 12.45
N ASP A 10 -8.97 -9.76 12.05
CA ASP A 10 -8.20 -10.76 12.80
C ASP A 10 -6.92 -10.15 13.36
N PRO A 11 -6.89 -9.75 14.65
CA PRO A 11 -5.72 -9.10 15.24
C PRO A 11 -4.49 -10.00 15.34
N THR A 12 -4.59 -11.27 14.97
CA THR A 12 -3.44 -12.18 14.89
C THR A 12 -2.75 -12.15 13.54
N VAL A 13 -3.37 -11.54 12.51
CA VAL A 13 -2.85 -11.44 11.14
C VAL A 13 -2.64 -9.97 10.79
N PHE A 14 -1.60 -9.36 11.30
CA PHE A 14 -1.25 -7.97 11.02
C PHE A 14 -0.10 -7.82 10.00
N ALA A 15 0.54 -8.92 9.62
CA ALA A 15 1.61 -8.91 8.62
C ALA A 15 1.76 -10.29 7.96
N VAL A 16 1.92 -10.31 6.63
CA VAL A 16 2.26 -11.49 5.84
C VAL A 16 3.38 -11.12 4.88
N ASN A 17 4.49 -11.87 4.92
CA ASN A 17 5.69 -11.64 4.10
C ASN A 17 6.32 -10.24 4.31
N ARG A 18 6.03 -9.56 5.40
CA ARG A 18 6.69 -8.33 5.80
C ARG A 18 7.98 -8.67 6.55
N LEU A 19 9.05 -7.95 6.28
CA LEU A 19 10.27 -8.03 7.08
C LEU A 19 10.02 -7.49 8.49
N ASP A 20 10.77 -8.00 9.45
CA ASP A 20 10.74 -7.48 10.80
C ASP A 20 11.10 -6.00 10.84
N ALA A 21 10.59 -5.29 11.84
CA ALA A 21 10.91 -3.89 12.04
C ALA A 21 12.44 -3.69 12.17
N HIS A 22 12.96 -2.74 11.44
CA HIS A 22 14.39 -2.45 11.39
C HIS A 22 14.62 -0.95 11.19
N SER A 23 15.81 -0.49 11.53
CA SER A 23 16.19 0.90 11.29
C SER A 23 16.21 1.22 9.80
N ASP A 24 15.60 2.32 9.42
CA ASP A 24 15.70 2.80 8.05
C ASP A 24 17.08 3.45 7.82
N HIS A 25 17.76 2.97 6.79
CA HIS A 25 19.04 3.52 6.35
C HIS A 25 19.22 3.33 4.86
N VAL A 26 20.01 4.20 4.26
CA VAL A 26 20.34 4.11 2.83
C VAL A 26 21.72 3.52 2.67
N CYS A 27 21.77 2.36 2.01
CA CYS A 27 23.03 1.75 1.60
C CYS A 27 23.53 2.40 0.30
N TYR A 28 24.84 2.58 0.21
CA TYR A 28 25.50 3.11 -0.97
C TYR A 28 26.57 2.14 -1.46
N ARG A 29 26.72 2.01 -2.76
CA ARG A 29 27.72 1.11 -3.35
C ARG A 29 29.14 1.72 -3.26
N THR A 30 29.23 3.04 -3.26
CA THR A 30 30.49 3.78 -3.24
C THR A 30 30.44 5.01 -2.31
N VAL A 31 31.59 5.48 -1.88
CA VAL A 31 31.73 6.73 -1.11
C VAL A 31 31.23 7.94 -1.92
N GLN A 32 31.40 7.92 -3.23
CA GLN A 32 30.92 8.98 -4.10
C GLN A 32 29.38 9.05 -4.12
N GLU A 33 28.70 7.91 -4.22
CA GLU A 33 27.24 7.86 -4.10
C GLU A 33 26.77 8.43 -2.74
N ALA A 34 27.45 8.06 -1.65
CA ALA A 34 27.11 8.58 -0.34
C ALA A 34 27.29 10.11 -0.24
N ALA A 35 28.37 10.65 -0.80
CA ALA A 35 28.60 12.09 -0.87
C ALA A 35 27.54 12.82 -1.70
N GLN A 36 27.06 12.21 -2.75
CA GLN A 36 25.99 12.73 -3.62
C GLN A 36 24.58 12.45 -3.08
N ARG A 37 24.44 11.66 -2.02
CA ARG A 37 23.16 11.19 -1.47
C ARG A 37 22.27 10.50 -2.52
N HIS A 38 22.89 9.85 -3.49
CA HIS A 38 22.20 9.11 -4.54
C HIS A 38 22.71 7.67 -4.56
N SER A 39 21.83 6.72 -4.27
CA SER A 39 22.17 5.30 -4.20
C SER A 39 21.74 4.55 -5.44
N SER A 40 22.65 3.85 -6.10
CA SER A 40 22.35 2.91 -7.17
C SER A 40 21.73 1.58 -6.68
N LEU A 41 21.58 1.42 -5.36
CA LEU A 41 20.90 0.29 -4.73
C LEU A 41 19.43 0.59 -4.40
N ARG A 42 18.90 1.73 -4.82
CA ARG A 42 17.53 2.16 -4.57
C ARG A 42 16.92 2.76 -5.83
N GLN A 43 15.71 2.30 -6.14
CA GLN A 43 14.90 2.85 -7.22
C GLN A 43 13.62 3.44 -6.62
N PRO A 44 13.43 4.78 -6.64
CA PRO A 44 12.21 5.41 -6.17
C PRO A 44 11.02 5.04 -7.07
N LEU A 45 9.88 4.78 -6.45
CA LEU A 45 8.60 4.59 -7.15
C LEU A 45 7.63 5.75 -6.94
N ASP A 46 8.14 6.89 -6.45
CA ASP A 46 7.36 8.12 -6.28
C ASP A 46 6.85 8.64 -7.62
N GLY A 47 5.72 9.34 -7.60
CA GLY A 47 5.16 9.96 -8.80
C GLY A 47 3.68 9.66 -9.00
N MET A 48 3.23 9.68 -10.25
CA MET A 48 1.83 9.40 -10.58
C MET A 48 1.60 7.91 -10.72
N TRP A 49 0.59 7.41 -10.00
CA TRP A 49 0.14 6.02 -10.05
C TRP A 49 -1.26 5.96 -10.64
N ARG A 50 -1.62 4.86 -11.26
CA ARG A 50 -3.01 4.55 -11.60
C ARG A 50 -3.80 4.33 -10.32
N PHE A 51 -5.04 4.84 -10.28
CA PHE A 51 -5.82 4.86 -9.03
C PHE A 51 -7.33 4.77 -9.26
N VAL A 52 -7.98 3.98 -8.42
CA VAL A 52 -9.44 3.99 -8.26
C VAL A 52 -9.77 4.00 -6.77
N TRP A 53 -10.63 4.93 -6.38
CA TRP A 53 -11.25 4.94 -5.06
C TRP A 53 -12.57 4.17 -5.07
N SER A 54 -12.83 3.42 -4.03
CA SER A 54 -14.07 2.69 -3.80
C SER A 54 -14.57 2.91 -2.39
N SER A 55 -15.88 3.04 -2.19
CA SER A 55 -16.46 3.31 -0.87
C SER A 55 -16.35 2.12 0.09
N CYS A 56 -16.15 0.92 -0.46
CA CYS A 56 -15.98 -0.31 0.34
C CYS A 56 -15.24 -1.40 -0.46
N PRO A 57 -14.71 -2.43 0.21
CA PRO A 57 -13.97 -3.50 -0.43
C PRO A 57 -14.73 -4.25 -1.53
N ALA A 58 -16.07 -4.38 -1.40
CA ALA A 58 -16.89 -5.07 -2.39
C ALA A 58 -16.96 -4.32 -3.75
N GLN A 59 -16.76 -3.01 -3.74
CA GLN A 59 -16.83 -2.16 -4.94
C GLN A 59 -15.47 -1.93 -5.60
N ARG A 60 -14.37 -2.41 -5.02
CA ARG A 60 -13.06 -2.27 -5.63
C ARG A 60 -12.98 -2.98 -6.97
N PRO A 61 -12.16 -2.51 -7.93
CA PRO A 61 -11.94 -3.22 -9.18
C PRO A 61 -11.50 -4.66 -8.92
N ALA A 62 -12.21 -5.61 -9.51
CA ALA A 62 -11.88 -7.01 -9.39
C ALA A 62 -10.61 -7.32 -10.20
N ASP A 63 -9.71 -8.12 -9.61
CA ASP A 63 -8.56 -8.71 -10.32
C ASP A 63 -7.62 -7.72 -11.03
N PHE A 64 -7.67 -6.42 -10.68
CA PHE A 64 -6.84 -5.39 -11.32
C PHE A 64 -5.33 -5.62 -11.14
N TRP A 65 -4.95 -6.44 -10.17
CA TRP A 65 -3.56 -6.84 -9.90
C TRP A 65 -3.03 -7.91 -10.85
N ARG A 66 -3.88 -8.52 -11.68
CA ARG A 66 -3.47 -9.56 -12.63
C ARG A 66 -2.62 -8.96 -13.74
N GLU A 67 -1.67 -9.74 -14.20
CA GLU A 67 -0.88 -9.38 -15.39
C GLU A 67 -1.80 -9.21 -16.60
N GLY A 68 -1.64 -8.08 -17.32
CA GLY A 68 -2.47 -7.72 -18.46
C GLY A 68 -3.88 -7.23 -18.10
N ALA A 69 -4.18 -6.91 -16.85
CA ALA A 69 -5.45 -6.31 -16.47
C ALA A 69 -5.69 -4.98 -17.19
N ASP A 70 -6.93 -4.74 -17.61
CA ASP A 70 -7.32 -3.46 -18.20
C ASP A 70 -7.45 -2.38 -17.13
N LEU A 71 -6.54 -1.42 -17.14
CA LEU A 71 -6.52 -0.26 -16.26
C LEU A 71 -7.01 1.02 -16.94
N SER A 72 -7.69 0.94 -18.09
CA SER A 72 -8.16 2.11 -18.84
C SER A 72 -9.16 2.97 -18.06
N GLY A 73 -9.95 2.34 -17.17
CA GLY A 73 -10.88 3.01 -16.27
C GLY A 73 -10.24 3.64 -15.02
N PHE A 74 -8.93 3.47 -14.82
CA PHE A 74 -8.23 4.06 -13.69
C PHE A 74 -7.90 5.54 -13.95
N GLY A 75 -8.15 6.38 -12.95
CA GLY A 75 -7.58 7.72 -12.88
C GLY A 75 -6.11 7.69 -12.46
N THR A 76 -5.63 8.81 -11.92
CA THR A 76 -4.26 8.92 -11.41
C THR A 76 -4.25 9.62 -10.06
N ILE A 77 -3.28 9.25 -9.23
CA ILE A 77 -3.02 9.86 -7.94
C ILE A 77 -1.52 10.07 -7.74
N ARG A 78 -1.13 11.11 -7.01
CA ARG A 78 0.28 11.32 -6.66
C ARG A 78 0.67 10.49 -5.44
N VAL A 79 1.78 9.76 -5.55
CA VAL A 79 2.43 9.02 -4.46
C VAL A 79 3.84 9.60 -4.26
N PRO A 80 4.28 9.89 -3.03
CA PRO A 80 3.52 9.82 -1.77
C PRO A 80 2.42 10.88 -1.66
N GLY A 81 1.39 10.56 -0.86
CA GLY A 81 0.29 11.47 -0.54
C GLY A 81 -0.95 10.69 -0.10
N HIS A 82 -1.72 11.29 0.79
CA HIS A 82 -3.00 10.74 1.23
C HIS A 82 -4.07 10.93 0.15
N MET A 83 -4.91 9.94 -0.07
CA MET A 83 -5.99 10.01 -1.06
C MET A 83 -7.02 11.09 -0.69
N GLU A 84 -7.29 11.27 0.60
CA GLU A 84 -8.25 12.25 1.11
C GLU A 84 -7.82 13.70 0.80
N THR A 85 -6.52 13.99 0.86
CA THR A 85 -5.99 15.33 0.52
C THR A 85 -5.98 15.57 -0.99
N GLN A 86 -6.19 14.54 -1.79
CA GLN A 86 -6.28 14.61 -3.24
C GLN A 86 -7.72 14.50 -3.76
N GLY A 87 -8.72 14.65 -2.86
CA GLY A 87 -10.13 14.75 -3.21
C GLY A 87 -10.90 13.42 -3.19
N TYR A 88 -10.34 12.36 -2.62
CA TYR A 88 -11.00 11.06 -2.53
C TYR A 88 -11.39 10.76 -1.08
N GLY A 89 -12.63 10.31 -0.88
CA GLY A 89 -13.12 10.01 0.47
C GLY A 89 -13.29 11.25 1.35
N GLN A 90 -13.14 11.08 2.64
CA GLN A 90 -13.31 12.13 3.64
C GLN A 90 -12.15 12.09 4.64
N LEU A 91 -11.65 13.26 5.01
CA LEU A 91 -10.71 13.38 6.12
C LEU A 91 -11.41 12.97 7.42
N GLN A 92 -10.83 12.02 8.12
CA GLN A 92 -11.29 11.58 9.43
C GLN A 92 -10.33 12.11 10.50
N TYR A 93 -10.90 12.71 11.53
CA TYR A 93 -10.14 13.15 12.69
C TYR A 93 -10.40 12.16 13.83
N THR A 94 -9.47 11.26 14.05
CA THR A 94 -9.65 10.07 14.88
C THR A 94 -9.13 10.19 16.32
N ASN A 95 -8.74 11.37 16.77
CA ASN A 95 -8.23 11.53 18.14
C ASN A 95 -9.33 11.50 19.21
N THR A 96 -10.60 11.62 18.84
CA THR A 96 -11.75 11.64 19.77
C THR A 96 -12.73 10.49 19.55
N LEU A 97 -12.79 9.96 18.34
CA LEU A 97 -13.72 8.91 17.94
C LEU A 97 -13.01 7.90 17.03
N TYR A 98 -13.19 6.63 17.30
CA TYR A 98 -12.77 5.60 16.35
C TYR A 98 -13.61 5.67 15.05
N PRO A 99 -13.08 5.20 13.92
CA PRO A 99 -13.90 4.97 12.73
C PRO A 99 -15.15 4.18 13.13
N TRP A 100 -16.31 4.52 12.56
CA TRP A 100 -17.61 3.89 12.85
C TRP A 100 -18.22 4.17 14.23
N ASP A 101 -17.54 4.82 15.18
CA ASP A 101 -18.11 5.17 16.46
C ASP A 101 -19.39 6.01 16.28
N GLY A 102 -20.49 5.58 16.92
CA GLY A 102 -21.80 6.21 16.80
C GLY A 102 -22.52 5.96 15.46
N ARG A 103 -21.92 5.24 14.51
CA ARG A 103 -22.51 4.90 13.20
C ARG A 103 -22.85 3.42 13.07
N SER A 104 -22.09 2.55 13.71
CA SER A 104 -22.36 1.10 13.70
C SER A 104 -22.24 0.53 15.12
N ALA A 105 -22.83 -0.65 15.33
CA ALA A 105 -22.74 -1.40 16.59
C ALA A 105 -21.48 -2.30 16.65
N LEU A 106 -20.56 -2.14 15.73
CA LEU A 106 -19.32 -2.91 15.67
C LEU A 106 -18.42 -2.59 16.87
N ARG A 107 -17.67 -3.60 17.26
CA ARG A 107 -16.64 -3.47 18.29
C ARG A 107 -15.32 -4.00 17.76
N PRO A 108 -14.18 -3.36 18.11
CA PRO A 108 -12.89 -3.91 17.75
C PRO A 108 -12.77 -5.39 18.17
N PRO A 109 -12.16 -6.24 17.32
CA PRO A 109 -11.44 -5.95 16.09
C PRO A 109 -12.30 -5.92 14.81
N GLN A 110 -13.61 -5.90 14.91
CA GLN A 110 -14.50 -5.90 13.75
C GLN A 110 -14.35 -4.63 12.91
N VAL A 111 -14.35 -4.81 11.59
CA VAL A 111 -14.32 -3.75 10.57
C VAL A 111 -15.63 -3.74 9.81
N ASP A 112 -16.21 -2.57 9.53
CA ASP A 112 -17.40 -2.46 8.71
C ASP A 112 -17.05 -2.51 7.22
N LEU A 113 -17.03 -3.69 6.65
CA LEU A 113 -16.72 -3.88 5.23
C LEU A 113 -17.72 -3.20 4.26
N ASN A 114 -18.80 -2.59 4.75
CA ASN A 114 -19.71 -1.79 3.93
C ASN A 114 -19.38 -0.28 3.97
N ASP A 115 -18.62 0.15 4.97
CA ASP A 115 -18.18 1.53 5.19
C ASP A 115 -16.66 1.55 5.47
N ASP A 116 -15.88 0.97 4.56
CA ASP A 116 -14.43 0.86 4.64
C ASP A 116 -13.81 1.25 3.27
N PRO A 117 -13.51 2.53 3.07
CA PRO A 117 -13.01 3.03 1.79
C PRO A 117 -11.69 2.37 1.37
N VAL A 118 -11.58 2.05 0.09
CA VAL A 118 -10.42 1.37 -0.48
C VAL A 118 -9.81 2.17 -1.62
N GLY A 119 -8.50 2.43 -1.53
CA GLY A 119 -7.69 2.90 -2.65
C GLY A 119 -7.07 1.71 -3.41
N SER A 120 -7.38 1.58 -4.68
CA SER A 120 -6.74 0.60 -5.57
C SER A 120 -5.67 1.31 -6.39
N TYR A 121 -4.41 0.99 -6.11
CA TYR A 121 -3.23 1.62 -6.73
C TYR A 121 -2.56 0.63 -7.67
N ALA A 122 -2.11 1.12 -8.84
CA ALA A 122 -1.30 0.32 -9.75
C ALA A 122 -0.19 1.16 -10.38
N ARG A 123 0.98 0.57 -10.55
CA ARG A 123 2.12 1.18 -11.20
C ARG A 123 2.92 0.16 -11.98
N GLU A 124 3.22 0.50 -13.22
CA GLU A 124 4.19 -0.22 -14.04
C GLU A 124 5.53 0.49 -13.97
N PHE A 125 6.59 -0.27 -13.90
CA PHE A 125 7.96 0.25 -13.93
C PHE A 125 8.93 -0.81 -14.43
N ASP A 126 10.02 -0.37 -15.03
CA ASP A 126 11.15 -1.22 -15.34
C ASP A 126 12.14 -1.22 -14.18
N LEU A 127 12.55 -2.41 -13.75
CA LEU A 127 13.57 -2.54 -12.72
C LEU A 127 14.91 -2.07 -13.25
N ASP A 128 15.55 -1.15 -12.54
CA ASP A 128 16.88 -0.63 -12.88
C ASP A 128 17.89 -1.75 -13.09
N ALA A 129 18.70 -1.63 -14.13
CA ALA A 129 19.66 -2.66 -14.52
C ALA A 129 20.62 -3.04 -13.39
N GLY A 130 20.99 -2.08 -12.53
CA GLY A 130 21.86 -2.31 -11.36
C GLY A 130 21.23 -3.15 -10.25
N LEU A 131 19.91 -3.30 -10.24
CA LEU A 131 19.17 -4.11 -9.26
C LEU A 131 18.83 -5.52 -9.79
N ARG A 132 18.98 -5.74 -11.09
CA ARG A 132 18.67 -7.06 -11.69
C ARG A 132 19.59 -8.14 -11.17
N GLY A 133 19.01 -9.30 -10.88
CA GLY A 133 19.75 -10.44 -10.32
C GLY A 133 20.11 -10.31 -8.84
N GLN A 134 19.70 -9.24 -8.18
CA GLN A 134 19.83 -9.05 -6.74
C GLN A 134 18.54 -9.47 -6.01
N ARG A 135 18.63 -9.69 -4.69
CA ARG A 135 17.44 -9.73 -3.84
C ARG A 135 16.92 -8.30 -3.71
N VAL A 136 15.75 -8.05 -4.28
CA VAL A 136 15.10 -6.74 -4.23
C VAL A 136 13.93 -6.79 -3.26
N CYS A 137 13.84 -5.81 -2.38
CA CYS A 137 12.71 -5.59 -1.49
C CYS A 137 11.96 -4.33 -1.93
N ILE A 138 10.64 -4.36 -1.91
CA ILE A 138 9.84 -3.14 -2.01
C ILE A 138 9.64 -2.59 -0.60
N SER A 139 9.83 -1.28 -0.43
CA SER A 139 9.67 -0.60 0.85
C SER A 139 8.62 0.49 0.72
N PHE A 140 7.64 0.47 1.59
CA PHE A 140 6.66 1.53 1.78
C PHE A 140 6.98 2.24 3.09
N GLN A 141 7.19 3.56 3.04
CA GLN A 141 7.59 4.34 4.21
C GLN A 141 6.39 4.70 5.11
N GLY A 142 5.19 4.53 4.62
CA GLY A 142 3.95 4.69 5.34
C GLY A 142 2.77 4.32 4.47
N VAL A 143 1.90 3.46 4.96
CA VAL A 143 0.62 3.11 4.34
C VAL A 143 -0.42 2.95 5.43
N GLU A 144 -1.39 3.81 5.46
CA GLU A 144 -2.54 3.72 6.34
C GLU A 144 -3.75 3.15 5.61
N GLN A 145 -4.44 2.19 6.19
CA GLN A 145 -4.13 1.47 7.43
C GLN A 145 -3.74 0.03 7.12
N ALA A 146 -4.43 -0.63 6.22
CA ALA A 146 -4.15 -1.98 5.80
C ALA A 146 -3.80 -2.02 4.30
N MET A 147 -2.80 -2.80 3.96
CA MET A 147 -2.31 -2.90 2.59
C MET A 147 -2.18 -4.35 2.15
N TYR A 148 -2.78 -4.66 1.01
CA TYR A 148 -2.54 -5.89 0.26
C TYR A 148 -1.69 -5.56 -0.96
N LEU A 149 -0.62 -6.31 -1.18
CA LEU A 149 0.34 -6.04 -2.25
C LEU A 149 0.45 -7.23 -3.21
N TRP A 150 0.38 -6.92 -4.50
CA TRP A 150 0.68 -7.86 -5.58
C TRP A 150 1.78 -7.32 -6.48
N CYS A 151 2.55 -8.21 -7.10
CA CYS A 151 3.52 -7.89 -8.13
C CYS A 151 3.39 -8.92 -9.26
N ASN A 152 3.18 -8.44 -10.47
CA ASN A 152 2.99 -9.27 -11.66
C ASN A 152 1.97 -10.42 -11.44
N GLY A 153 0.80 -10.06 -10.94
CA GLY A 153 -0.30 -10.98 -10.67
C GLY A 153 -0.13 -11.91 -9.45
N LYS A 154 1.00 -11.83 -8.75
CA LYS A 154 1.30 -12.68 -7.59
C LYS A 154 1.16 -11.89 -6.30
N PHE A 155 0.48 -12.46 -5.33
CA PHE A 155 0.41 -11.88 -3.98
C PHE A 155 1.81 -11.84 -3.36
N VAL A 156 2.22 -10.65 -2.92
CA VAL A 156 3.52 -10.39 -2.30
C VAL A 156 3.41 -10.36 -0.79
N GLY A 157 2.45 -9.59 -0.25
CA GLY A 157 2.34 -9.45 1.18
C GLY A 157 1.14 -8.62 1.63
N TYR A 158 0.96 -8.63 2.95
CA TYR A 158 -0.04 -7.87 3.68
C TYR A 158 0.63 -7.16 4.86
N ALA A 159 0.19 -5.98 5.17
CA ALA A 159 0.60 -5.24 6.35
C ALA A 159 -0.55 -4.38 6.85
N GLU A 160 -0.68 -4.32 8.16
CA GLU A 160 -1.46 -3.32 8.86
C GLU A 160 -0.51 -2.40 9.57
N ASP A 161 -0.92 -1.14 9.69
CA ASP A 161 -0.25 -0.12 10.47
C ASP A 161 1.18 0.18 10.02
N SER A 162 1.52 1.44 10.01
CA SER A 162 2.86 1.95 9.70
C SER A 162 3.50 2.70 10.88
N PHE A 163 2.92 2.59 12.07
CA PHE A 163 3.43 3.20 13.30
C PHE A 163 4.26 2.21 14.12
#